data_67911c093c212298eafaaabf4400a940
#
_entry.id   67911c093c212298eafaaabf4400a940
#
_cell.length_a   1.000
_cell.length_b   1.000
_cell.length_c   1.000
_cell.angle_alpha   90.00
_cell.angle_beta   90.00
_cell.angle_gamma   90.00
#
_symmetry.space_group_name_H-M   'P 1'
#
loop_
_entity.id
_entity.type
_entity.pdbx_description
1 polymer ?
#
loop_
_entity_poly.entity_id
_entity_poly.type
_entity_poly.pdbx_seq_one_letter_code
_entity_poly.pdbx_strand_id
1 'polypeptide(L)'
;MAAISVNGPINAQQYSAVVERTDELARLRAQVERRKSMLIFGPEAVGKTRLLRSFAQTQPLALFIAQVKSPRETLLVLVEELRRAAEPGIALPADCASMGTGSLKGIVQRALEQYPFLLLLDHLAGPSRVVTGLIKDLNYFDRTPVIFVARTPHMEDVGTLQPMCAGKSERLELKEFSAPIALEFARREASRTGLEASNLGHVLHQLVEWSAGNPGSIAQMLKMAHFPRYYVGDQIKAHVLYLDYRMGRRD
;
A
#
# COMPACT_ATOMS: atom_id res chain seq x y z
N MET A 1 25.44 -6.07 -0.98
CA MET A 1 24.36 -5.07 -0.89
C MET A 1 23.23 -5.68 -0.09
N ALA A 2 22.99 -5.18 1.12
CA ALA A 2 22.03 -5.75 2.05
C ALA A 2 20.60 -5.54 1.52
N ALA A 3 19.85 -6.63 1.36
CA ALA A 3 18.42 -6.59 1.06
C ALA A 3 17.71 -5.98 2.28
N ILE A 4 17.10 -4.82 2.10
CA ILE A 4 16.24 -4.19 3.11
C ILE A 4 15.03 -5.10 3.28
N SER A 5 15.00 -5.84 4.38
CA SER A 5 13.84 -6.63 4.81
C SER A 5 12.69 -5.67 5.13
N VAL A 6 11.73 -5.54 4.21
CA VAL A 6 10.57 -4.64 4.35
C VAL A 6 9.47 -5.25 5.23
N ASN A 7 9.61 -6.50 5.67
CA ASN A 7 8.62 -7.25 6.45
C ASN A 7 9.14 -7.66 7.82
N GLY A 8 9.58 -6.69 8.64
CA GLY A 8 9.61 -6.90 10.10
C GLY A 8 8.17 -7.01 10.63
N PRO A 9 7.93 -7.69 11.77
CA PRO A 9 6.61 -7.77 12.38
C PRO A 9 6.13 -6.33 12.65
N ILE A 10 5.07 -5.94 11.94
CA ILE A 10 4.47 -4.62 12.13
C ILE A 10 3.87 -4.62 13.53
N ASN A 11 4.43 -3.79 14.39
CA ASN A 11 4.01 -3.63 15.78
C ASN A 11 2.51 -3.27 15.85
N ALA A 12 1.78 -3.77 16.86
CA ALA A 12 0.35 -3.50 17.07
C ALA A 12 -0.02 -2.00 17.01
N GLN A 13 0.96 -1.11 17.24
CA GLN A 13 0.83 0.35 17.09
C GLN A 13 0.61 0.79 15.63
N GLN A 14 0.92 -0.02 14.62
CA GLN A 14 0.64 0.28 13.21
C GLN A 14 -0.83 -0.01 12.83
N TYR A 15 -1.55 -0.79 13.64
CA TYR A 15 -2.97 -1.05 13.45
C TYR A 15 -3.87 0.18 13.69
N SER A 16 -3.44 1.11 14.56
CA SER A 16 -4.29 2.22 14.99
C SER A 16 -4.69 3.20 13.88
N ALA A 17 -3.91 3.27 12.80
CA ALA A 17 -4.19 4.22 11.71
C ALA A 17 -5.06 3.65 10.57
N VAL A 18 -5.50 2.40 10.70
CA VAL A 18 -6.43 1.76 9.74
C VAL A 18 -7.87 1.81 10.24
N VAL A 19 -8.07 2.22 11.50
CA VAL A 19 -9.40 2.39 12.08
C VAL A 19 -10.28 3.36 11.27
N GLU A 20 -9.66 4.32 10.57
CA GLU A 20 -10.36 5.29 9.74
C GLU A 20 -10.77 4.76 8.34
N ARG A 21 -10.42 3.51 7.98
CA ARG A 21 -10.69 2.89 6.67
C ARG A 21 -11.48 1.58 6.78
N THR A 22 -12.38 1.50 7.75
CA THR A 22 -13.17 0.28 8.01
C THR A 22 -14.06 -0.10 6.84
N ASP A 23 -14.68 0.87 6.18
CA ASP A 23 -15.57 0.63 5.05
C ASP A 23 -14.79 0.13 3.82
N GLU A 24 -13.62 0.73 3.57
CA GLU A 24 -12.73 0.31 2.49
C GLU A 24 -12.21 -1.11 2.73
N LEU A 25 -11.85 -1.45 3.96
CA LEU A 25 -11.44 -2.82 4.32
C LEU A 25 -12.59 -3.81 4.18
N ALA A 26 -13.82 -3.44 4.57
CA ALA A 26 -15.00 -4.27 4.38
C ALA A 26 -15.28 -4.53 2.90
N ARG A 27 -15.16 -3.51 2.05
CA ARG A 27 -15.29 -3.66 0.59
C ARG A 27 -14.22 -4.57 0.01
N LEU A 28 -12.96 -4.47 0.45
CA LEU A 28 -11.89 -5.37 0.01
C LEU A 28 -12.20 -6.83 0.38
N ARG A 29 -12.65 -7.09 1.63
CA ARG A 29 -13.04 -8.43 2.07
C ARG A 29 -14.17 -9.00 1.23
N ALA A 30 -15.25 -8.25 1.05
CA ALA A 30 -16.39 -8.67 0.24
C ALA A 30 -16.00 -8.99 -1.21
N GLN A 31 -15.02 -8.28 -1.77
CA GLN A 31 -14.56 -8.54 -3.14
C GLN A 31 -13.71 -9.80 -3.23
N VAL A 32 -12.83 -10.03 -2.25
CA VAL A 32 -12.02 -11.26 -2.18
C VAL A 32 -12.89 -12.49 -1.94
N GLU A 33 -13.91 -12.41 -1.08
CA GLU A 33 -14.89 -13.49 -0.85
C GLU A 33 -15.62 -13.89 -2.14
N ARG A 34 -15.89 -12.92 -3.01
CA ARG A 34 -16.48 -13.14 -4.33
C ARG A 34 -15.47 -13.60 -5.39
N ARG A 35 -14.20 -13.75 -5.03
CA ARG A 35 -13.09 -14.06 -5.94
C ARG A 35 -12.96 -13.07 -7.10
N LYS A 36 -13.24 -11.78 -6.85
CA LYS A 36 -13.15 -10.72 -7.86
C LYS A 36 -11.91 -9.85 -7.62
N SER A 37 -11.26 -9.47 -8.70
CA SER A 37 -10.17 -8.52 -8.67
C SER A 37 -10.66 -7.11 -8.36
N MET A 38 -9.80 -6.25 -7.80
CA MET A 38 -10.13 -4.89 -7.45
C MET A 38 -8.95 -3.94 -7.67
N LEU A 39 -9.24 -2.76 -8.20
CA LEU A 39 -8.33 -1.64 -8.28
C LEU A 39 -8.55 -0.69 -7.09
N ILE A 40 -7.48 -0.40 -6.35
CA ILE A 40 -7.42 0.71 -5.39
C ILE A 40 -6.68 1.87 -6.05
N PHE A 41 -7.30 3.04 -6.10
CA PHE A 41 -6.67 4.22 -6.69
C PHE A 41 -6.98 5.48 -5.86
N GLY A 42 -6.31 6.58 -6.16
CA GLY A 42 -6.48 7.85 -5.49
C GLY A 42 -5.17 8.64 -5.41
N PRO A 43 -5.21 9.84 -4.82
CA PRO A 43 -4.07 10.75 -4.76
C PRO A 43 -2.83 10.13 -4.13
N GLU A 44 -1.69 10.75 -4.36
CA GLU A 44 -0.45 10.37 -3.70
C GLU A 44 -0.57 10.56 -2.18
N ALA A 45 0.10 9.71 -1.43
CA ALA A 45 0.16 9.75 0.04
C ALA A 45 -1.21 9.61 0.77
N VAL A 46 -2.31 9.28 0.07
CA VAL A 46 -3.65 9.09 0.67
C VAL A 46 -3.78 7.82 1.51
N GLY A 47 -2.75 6.97 1.53
CA GLY A 47 -2.70 5.76 2.36
C GLY A 47 -3.01 4.45 1.64
N LYS A 48 -2.96 4.38 0.29
CA LYS A 48 -3.22 3.16 -0.50
C LYS A 48 -2.37 1.97 -0.06
N THR A 49 -1.05 2.15 -0.03
CA THR A 49 -0.09 1.13 0.42
C THR A 49 -0.36 0.66 1.85
N ARG A 50 -0.71 1.60 2.74
CA ARG A 50 -1.01 1.28 4.14
C ARG A 50 -2.28 0.43 4.25
N LEU A 51 -3.34 0.79 3.53
CA LEU A 51 -4.57 0.02 3.45
C LEU A 51 -4.28 -1.40 2.93
N LEU A 52 -3.54 -1.52 1.80
CA LEU A 52 -3.23 -2.81 1.20
C LEU A 52 -2.41 -3.70 2.13
N ARG A 53 -1.40 -3.14 2.80
CA ARG A 53 -0.56 -3.88 3.78
C ARG A 53 -1.37 -4.33 5.00
N SER A 54 -2.21 -3.47 5.53
CA SER A 54 -3.09 -3.84 6.64
C SER A 54 -4.08 -4.93 6.24
N PHE A 55 -4.61 -4.86 5.04
CA PHE A 55 -5.46 -5.91 4.49
C PHE A 55 -4.69 -7.23 4.35
N ALA A 56 -3.45 -7.20 3.81
CA ALA A 56 -2.59 -8.37 3.67
C ALA A 56 -2.40 -9.14 4.99
N GLN A 57 -2.25 -8.43 6.10
CA GLN A 57 -2.08 -9.03 7.43
C GLN A 57 -3.29 -9.84 7.91
N THR A 58 -4.48 -9.53 7.40
CA THR A 58 -5.71 -10.26 7.72
C THR A 58 -5.99 -11.42 6.77
N GLN A 59 -5.13 -11.63 5.77
CA GLN A 59 -5.29 -12.64 4.72
C GLN A 59 -4.10 -13.61 4.77
N PRO A 60 -4.26 -14.82 5.31
CA PRO A 60 -3.15 -15.77 5.50
C PRO A 60 -2.51 -16.21 4.18
N LEU A 61 -3.27 -16.23 3.09
CA LEU A 61 -2.81 -16.64 1.76
C LEU A 61 -2.59 -15.44 0.82
N ALA A 62 -2.27 -14.26 1.35
CA ALA A 62 -1.92 -13.09 0.55
C ALA A 62 -0.46 -13.11 0.12
N LEU A 63 -0.23 -13.01 -1.18
CA LEU A 63 1.10 -12.83 -1.78
C LEU A 63 1.28 -11.35 -2.10
N PHE A 64 2.16 -10.66 -1.36
CA PHE A 64 2.31 -9.21 -1.44
C PHE A 64 3.52 -8.80 -2.29
N ILE A 65 3.27 -8.05 -3.36
CA ILE A 65 4.29 -7.48 -4.23
C ILE A 65 4.32 -5.96 -4.02
N ALA A 66 5.36 -5.48 -3.36
CA ALA A 66 5.52 -4.07 -3.02
C ALA A 66 5.74 -3.17 -4.25
N GLN A 67 6.34 -3.71 -5.30
CA GLN A 67 6.56 -3.01 -6.56
C GLN A 67 6.60 -4.00 -7.72
N VAL A 68 5.72 -3.80 -8.67
CA VAL A 68 5.69 -4.58 -9.91
C VAL A 68 6.79 -4.07 -10.85
N LYS A 69 7.72 -4.96 -11.23
CA LYS A 69 8.88 -4.66 -12.09
C LYS A 69 8.81 -5.49 -13.37
N SER A 70 9.97 -6.02 -13.81
CA SER A 70 10.01 -6.96 -14.92
C SER A 70 9.26 -8.27 -14.60
N PRO A 71 8.80 -9.03 -15.60
CA PRO A 71 8.14 -10.32 -15.37
C PRO A 71 8.95 -11.27 -14.51
N ARG A 72 10.26 -11.36 -14.77
CA ARG A 72 11.17 -12.25 -14.02
C ARG A 72 11.29 -11.83 -12.56
N GLU A 73 11.51 -10.55 -12.28
CA GLU A 73 11.61 -10.04 -10.91
C GLU A 73 10.29 -10.21 -10.16
N THR A 74 9.16 -9.96 -10.81
CA THR A 74 7.83 -10.18 -10.23
C THR A 74 7.61 -11.64 -9.84
N LEU A 75 8.00 -12.59 -10.71
CA LEU A 75 7.91 -14.02 -10.43
C LEU A 75 8.84 -14.46 -9.31
N LEU A 76 10.06 -13.92 -9.22
CA LEU A 76 10.97 -14.22 -8.11
C LEU A 76 10.41 -13.74 -6.77
N VAL A 77 9.81 -12.54 -6.74
CA VAL A 77 9.13 -12.05 -5.53
C VAL A 77 7.97 -12.97 -5.16
N LEU A 78 7.16 -13.42 -6.12
CA LEU A 78 6.07 -14.36 -5.87
C LEU A 78 6.57 -15.70 -5.30
N VAL A 79 7.66 -16.24 -5.81
CA VAL A 79 8.25 -17.47 -5.28
C VAL A 79 8.70 -17.28 -3.81
N GLU A 80 9.29 -16.14 -3.48
CA GLU A 80 9.66 -15.83 -2.08
C GLU A 80 8.43 -15.65 -1.18
N GLU A 81 7.36 -15.03 -1.67
CA GLU A 81 6.10 -14.93 -0.93
C GLU A 81 5.45 -16.32 -0.71
N LEU A 82 5.49 -17.20 -1.72
CA LEU A 82 5.04 -18.59 -1.60
C LEU A 82 5.83 -19.37 -0.55
N ARG A 83 7.16 -19.18 -0.47
CA ARG A 83 7.98 -19.76 0.59
C ARG A 83 7.59 -19.27 1.99
N ARG A 84 7.23 -17.99 2.11
CA ARG A 84 6.78 -17.40 3.39
C ARG A 84 5.40 -17.87 3.81
N ALA A 85 4.52 -18.10 2.85
CA ALA A 85 3.20 -18.65 3.14
C ALA A 85 3.23 -20.04 3.78
N ALA A 86 4.39 -20.76 3.65
CA ALA A 86 4.69 -22.02 4.30
C ALA A 86 3.58 -23.09 4.22
N GLU A 87 2.78 -23.07 3.14
CA GLU A 87 1.73 -24.06 2.94
C GLU A 87 2.34 -25.46 2.69
N PRO A 88 1.98 -26.45 3.51
CA PRO A 88 2.49 -27.82 3.35
C PRO A 88 2.02 -28.36 2.00
N GLY A 89 2.97 -28.71 1.14
CA GLY A 89 2.72 -29.30 -0.18
C GLY A 89 3.16 -28.43 -1.37
N ILE A 90 3.56 -27.18 -1.17
CA ILE A 90 4.21 -26.39 -2.20
C ILE A 90 5.69 -26.76 -2.28
N ALA A 91 6.03 -27.67 -3.17
CA ALA A 91 7.43 -27.99 -3.45
C ALA A 91 8.08 -26.91 -4.31
N LEU A 92 8.83 -26.01 -3.67
CA LEU A 92 9.58 -24.95 -4.36
C LEU A 92 11.05 -25.38 -4.51
N PRO A 93 11.64 -25.30 -5.72
CA PRO A 93 13.06 -25.56 -5.90
C PRO A 93 13.93 -24.64 -5.04
N ALA A 94 15.08 -25.15 -4.57
CA ALA A 94 15.99 -24.37 -3.74
C ALA A 94 16.60 -23.19 -4.52
N ASP A 95 16.99 -23.42 -5.78
CA ASP A 95 17.61 -22.41 -6.65
C ASP A 95 16.64 -21.90 -7.73
N CYS A 96 15.67 -21.09 -7.32
CA CYS A 96 14.81 -20.42 -8.28
C CYS A 96 15.50 -19.23 -8.98
N ALA A 97 16.60 -18.73 -8.44
CA ALA A 97 17.30 -17.58 -8.98
C ALA A 97 17.98 -17.88 -10.34
N SER A 98 18.40 -19.11 -10.58
CA SER A 98 18.99 -19.56 -11.86
C SER A 98 17.95 -19.92 -12.92
N MET A 99 16.64 -20.04 -12.54
CA MET A 99 15.61 -20.52 -13.43
C MET A 99 15.16 -19.46 -14.45
N GLY A 100 14.77 -19.92 -15.64
CA GLY A 100 14.16 -19.06 -16.66
C GLY A 100 12.73 -18.62 -16.29
N THR A 101 12.28 -17.52 -16.89
CA THR A 101 10.96 -16.93 -16.64
C THR A 101 9.80 -17.92 -16.85
N GLY A 102 9.88 -18.79 -17.88
CA GLY A 102 8.86 -19.80 -18.14
C GLY A 102 8.75 -20.83 -17.02
N SER A 103 9.87 -21.33 -16.52
CA SER A 103 9.90 -22.28 -15.40
C SER A 103 9.37 -21.66 -14.11
N LEU A 104 9.79 -20.41 -13.79
CA LEU A 104 9.25 -19.66 -12.65
C LEU A 104 7.75 -19.45 -12.75
N LYS A 105 7.24 -19.09 -13.94
CA LYS A 105 5.82 -18.93 -14.18
C LYS A 105 5.06 -20.25 -13.92
N GLY A 106 5.57 -21.37 -14.42
CA GLY A 106 4.95 -22.68 -14.20
C GLY A 106 4.91 -23.10 -12.73
N ILE A 107 5.93 -22.73 -11.93
CA ILE A 107 5.95 -22.99 -10.48
C ILE A 107 4.86 -22.17 -9.79
N VAL A 108 4.82 -20.86 -10.06
CA VAL A 108 3.83 -19.96 -9.46
C VAL A 108 2.40 -20.39 -9.85
N GLN A 109 2.15 -20.70 -11.13
CA GLN A 109 0.83 -21.12 -11.58
C GLN A 109 0.36 -22.38 -10.87
N ARG A 110 1.19 -23.41 -10.74
CA ARG A 110 0.83 -24.65 -10.01
C ARG A 110 0.46 -24.36 -8.55
N ALA A 111 1.20 -23.48 -7.87
CA ALA A 111 0.87 -23.09 -6.51
C ALA A 111 -0.49 -22.37 -6.42
N LEU A 112 -0.76 -21.44 -7.36
CA LEU A 112 -2.04 -20.70 -7.43
C LEU A 112 -3.23 -21.60 -7.81
N GLU A 113 -2.98 -22.70 -8.51
CA GLU A 113 -4.00 -23.70 -8.83
C GLU A 113 -4.36 -24.60 -7.64
N GLN A 114 -3.37 -24.90 -6.78
CA GLN A 114 -3.53 -25.77 -5.62
C GLN A 114 -4.17 -25.06 -4.42
N TYR A 115 -3.88 -23.76 -4.24
CA TYR A 115 -4.30 -23.00 -3.06
C TYR A 115 -5.03 -21.72 -3.46
N PRO A 116 -6.00 -21.26 -2.66
CA PRO A 116 -6.80 -20.07 -2.94
C PRO A 116 -6.04 -18.78 -2.59
N PHE A 117 -4.87 -18.59 -3.16
CA PHE A 117 -4.06 -17.38 -2.94
C PHE A 117 -4.75 -16.11 -3.44
N LEU A 118 -4.34 -14.99 -2.86
CA LEU A 118 -4.71 -13.64 -3.23
C LEU A 118 -3.45 -12.87 -3.63
N LEU A 119 -3.43 -12.27 -4.81
CA LEU A 119 -2.33 -11.41 -5.25
C LEU A 119 -2.59 -9.96 -4.86
N LEU A 120 -1.65 -9.36 -4.15
CA LEU A 120 -1.68 -7.96 -3.75
C LEU A 120 -0.51 -7.22 -4.39
N LEU A 121 -0.82 -6.35 -5.37
CA LEU A 121 0.17 -5.61 -6.16
C LEU A 121 0.16 -4.15 -5.77
N ASP A 122 1.20 -3.68 -5.11
CA ASP A 122 1.37 -2.26 -4.80
C ASP A 122 2.18 -1.55 -5.90
N HIS A 123 2.01 -0.23 -6.00
CA HIS A 123 2.72 0.63 -6.94
C HIS A 123 2.72 0.16 -8.40
N LEU A 124 1.52 -0.08 -8.95
CA LEU A 124 1.37 -0.26 -10.39
C LEU A 124 1.45 1.12 -11.06
N ALA A 125 2.48 1.35 -11.87
CA ALA A 125 2.72 2.61 -12.57
C ALA A 125 3.11 2.33 -14.02
N GLY A 126 2.14 2.45 -14.95
CA GLY A 126 2.36 2.24 -16.37
C GLY A 126 2.99 0.88 -16.72
N PRO A 127 2.45 -0.24 -16.25
CA PRO A 127 3.09 -1.55 -16.45
C PRO A 127 3.16 -1.91 -17.94
N SER A 128 4.28 -2.50 -18.35
CA SER A 128 4.44 -2.96 -19.72
C SER A 128 3.40 -4.02 -20.09
N ARG A 129 3.12 -4.17 -21.40
CA ARG A 129 2.19 -5.21 -21.90
C ARG A 129 2.60 -6.62 -21.47
N VAL A 130 3.90 -6.88 -21.34
CA VAL A 130 4.41 -8.19 -20.92
C VAL A 130 4.09 -8.45 -19.45
N VAL A 131 4.25 -7.44 -18.60
CA VAL A 131 3.91 -7.53 -17.17
C VAL A 131 2.41 -7.68 -16.97
N THR A 132 1.59 -6.88 -17.67
CA THR A 132 0.13 -7.01 -17.57
C THR A 132 -0.38 -8.34 -18.12
N GLY A 133 0.27 -8.89 -19.16
CA GLY A 133 0.02 -10.23 -19.66
C GLY A 133 0.31 -11.28 -18.60
N LEU A 134 1.48 -11.19 -17.93
CA LEU A 134 1.79 -12.10 -16.81
C LEU A 134 0.72 -12.05 -15.71
N ILE A 135 0.32 -10.85 -15.26
CA ILE A 135 -0.69 -10.71 -14.20
C ILE A 135 -2.02 -11.34 -14.63
N LYS A 136 -2.45 -11.15 -15.88
CA LYS A 136 -3.66 -11.80 -16.42
C LYS A 136 -3.55 -13.33 -16.44
N ASP A 137 -2.38 -13.84 -16.84
CA ASP A 137 -2.12 -15.27 -16.86
C ASP A 137 -2.14 -15.88 -15.45
N LEU A 138 -1.70 -15.14 -14.43
CA LEU A 138 -1.75 -15.56 -13.02
C LEU A 138 -3.17 -15.47 -12.43
N ASN A 139 -4.00 -14.57 -12.94
CA ASN A 139 -5.44 -14.48 -12.58
C ASN A 139 -6.30 -15.51 -13.32
N TYR A 140 -5.73 -16.38 -14.09
CA TYR A 140 -6.37 -17.30 -15.01
C TYR A 140 -7.75 -17.80 -14.54
N PHE A 141 -8.81 -17.54 -15.34
CA PHE A 141 -10.21 -17.84 -15.06
C PHE A 141 -10.76 -17.30 -13.72
N ASP A 142 -10.33 -16.11 -13.29
CA ASP A 142 -10.75 -15.50 -12.02
C ASP A 142 -10.50 -16.38 -10.77
N ARG A 143 -9.63 -17.38 -10.87
CA ARG A 143 -9.33 -18.27 -9.75
C ARG A 143 -8.53 -17.60 -8.65
N THR A 144 -7.58 -16.74 -9.05
CA THR A 144 -6.73 -15.99 -8.13
C THR A 144 -7.09 -14.51 -8.23
N PRO A 145 -7.86 -13.97 -7.28
CA PRO A 145 -8.18 -12.55 -7.28
C PRO A 145 -6.92 -11.71 -7.16
N VAL A 146 -6.90 -10.58 -7.86
CA VAL A 146 -5.78 -9.63 -7.85
C VAL A 146 -6.30 -8.29 -7.34
N ILE A 147 -5.74 -7.80 -6.24
CA ILE A 147 -5.94 -6.43 -5.78
C ILE A 147 -4.69 -5.64 -6.17
N PHE A 148 -4.87 -4.60 -6.93
CA PHE A 148 -3.76 -3.78 -7.41
C PHE A 148 -3.98 -2.30 -7.12
N VAL A 149 -2.87 -1.61 -6.84
CA VAL A 149 -2.85 -0.21 -6.46
C VAL A 149 -2.23 0.61 -7.58
N ALA A 150 -2.98 1.61 -8.05
CA ALA A 150 -2.51 2.58 -9.04
C ALA A 150 -2.77 4.02 -8.58
N ARG A 151 -2.29 5.00 -9.33
CA ARG A 151 -2.57 6.41 -9.08
C ARG A 151 -3.98 6.78 -9.56
N THR A 152 -4.33 6.34 -10.77
CA THR A 152 -5.63 6.58 -11.40
C THR A 152 -6.18 5.29 -12.00
N PRO A 153 -7.48 5.22 -12.34
CA PRO A 153 -8.06 4.08 -13.04
C PRO A 153 -7.83 4.13 -14.56
N HIS A 154 -7.03 5.06 -15.06
CA HIS A 154 -6.78 5.24 -16.47
C HIS A 154 -5.76 4.24 -17.02
N MET A 155 -5.84 3.98 -18.33
CA MET A 155 -4.99 3.01 -19.01
C MET A 155 -3.48 3.33 -18.89
N GLU A 156 -3.13 4.59 -18.72
CA GLU A 156 -1.75 5.04 -18.50
C GLU A 156 -1.13 4.44 -17.23
N ASP A 157 -1.93 4.33 -16.15
CA ASP A 157 -1.48 3.81 -14.85
C ASP A 157 -1.70 2.30 -14.71
N VAL A 158 -2.79 1.75 -15.27
CA VAL A 158 -3.18 0.34 -15.08
C VAL A 158 -2.91 -0.55 -16.31
N GLY A 159 -2.57 0.05 -17.44
CA GLY A 159 -2.30 -0.68 -18.68
C GLY A 159 -3.48 -1.55 -19.10
N THR A 160 -3.18 -2.70 -19.68
CA THR A 160 -4.21 -3.65 -20.15
C THR A 160 -4.94 -4.41 -19.04
N LEU A 161 -4.68 -4.11 -17.74
CA LEU A 161 -5.44 -4.67 -16.61
C LEU A 161 -6.80 -3.98 -16.42
N GLN A 162 -7.05 -2.86 -17.09
CA GLN A 162 -8.30 -2.11 -16.97
C GLN A 162 -9.58 -2.98 -17.05
N PRO A 163 -9.69 -3.98 -17.96
CA PRO A 163 -10.87 -4.84 -18.00
C PRO A 163 -11.10 -5.67 -16.73
N MET A 164 -10.05 -5.98 -15.95
CA MET A 164 -10.17 -6.73 -14.68
C MET A 164 -10.85 -5.92 -13.58
N CYS A 165 -11.06 -4.62 -13.79
CA CYS A 165 -11.71 -3.71 -12.85
C CYS A 165 -12.69 -2.78 -13.59
N ALA A 166 -13.45 -3.29 -14.56
CA ALA A 166 -14.38 -2.50 -15.36
C ALA A 166 -15.61 -2.05 -14.56
N GLY A 167 -16.09 -2.90 -13.64
CA GLY A 167 -17.25 -2.63 -12.81
C GLY A 167 -16.98 -1.61 -11.70
N LYS A 168 -18.02 -0.85 -11.31
CA LYS A 168 -17.92 0.11 -10.20
C LYS A 168 -17.55 -0.56 -8.85
N SER A 169 -18.03 -1.77 -8.62
CA SER A 169 -17.71 -2.56 -7.42
C SER A 169 -16.24 -3.03 -7.38
N GLU A 170 -15.59 -3.10 -8.53
CA GLU A 170 -14.21 -3.53 -8.70
C GLU A 170 -13.21 -2.36 -8.60
N ARG A 171 -13.71 -1.15 -8.28
CA ARG A 171 -12.92 0.07 -8.11
C ARG A 171 -13.14 0.65 -6.73
N LEU A 172 -12.05 0.92 -6.03
CA LEU A 172 -12.03 1.59 -4.74
C LEU A 172 -11.21 2.86 -4.84
N GLU A 173 -11.89 4.00 -4.88
CA GLU A 173 -11.24 5.29 -4.79
C GLU A 173 -10.97 5.62 -3.33
N LEU A 174 -9.68 5.79 -2.97
CA LEU A 174 -9.30 6.35 -1.69
C LEU A 174 -9.25 7.87 -1.80
N LYS A 175 -10.06 8.51 -0.97
CA LYS A 175 -10.09 9.98 -0.83
C LYS A 175 -9.33 10.42 0.42
N GLU A 176 -9.03 11.68 0.48
CA GLU A 176 -8.55 12.34 1.68
C GLU A 176 -9.55 12.18 2.83
N PHE A 177 -9.08 12.27 4.05
CA PHE A 177 -9.93 12.25 5.22
C PHE A 177 -10.79 13.51 5.31
N SER A 178 -12.01 13.39 5.78
CA SER A 178 -12.80 14.55 6.21
C SER A 178 -12.07 15.27 7.36
N ALA A 179 -12.30 16.57 7.53
CA ALA A 179 -11.61 17.37 8.53
C ALA A 179 -11.68 16.79 9.97
N PRO A 180 -12.82 16.25 10.45
CA PRO A 180 -12.86 15.60 11.76
C PRO A 180 -11.97 14.35 11.85
N ILE A 181 -12.00 13.50 10.83
CA ILE A 181 -11.20 12.26 10.78
C ILE A 181 -9.71 12.62 10.67
N ALA A 182 -9.37 13.59 9.82
CA ALA A 182 -8.00 14.05 9.64
C ALA A 182 -7.41 14.64 10.93
N LEU A 183 -8.22 15.38 11.71
CA LEU A 183 -7.79 15.94 12.98
C LEU A 183 -7.57 14.85 14.05
N GLU A 184 -8.44 13.86 14.10
CA GLU A 184 -8.27 12.71 14.99
C GLU A 184 -7.02 11.90 14.62
N PHE A 185 -6.80 11.67 13.32
CA PHE A 185 -5.58 11.06 12.81
C PHE A 185 -4.34 11.87 13.22
N ALA A 186 -4.36 13.19 13.04
CA ALA A 186 -3.25 14.06 13.40
C ALA A 186 -2.93 14.02 14.91
N ARG A 187 -3.96 14.02 15.78
CA ARG A 187 -3.79 13.89 17.23
C ARG A 187 -3.14 12.57 17.63
N ARG A 188 -3.62 11.46 17.08
CA ARG A 188 -3.05 10.13 17.35
C ARG A 188 -1.61 10.03 16.87
N GLU A 189 -1.32 10.57 15.69
CA GLU A 189 0.02 10.52 15.13
C GLU A 189 0.99 11.42 15.94
N ALA A 190 0.56 12.60 16.37
CA ALA A 190 1.33 13.45 17.28
C ALA A 190 1.62 12.76 18.62
N SER A 191 0.60 12.16 19.25
CA SER A 191 0.78 11.38 20.49
C SER A 191 1.71 10.19 20.30
N ARG A 192 1.57 9.45 19.20
CA ARG A 192 2.41 8.27 18.88
C ARG A 192 3.88 8.64 18.73
N THR A 193 4.16 9.83 18.20
CA THR A 193 5.53 10.32 18.00
C THR A 193 6.07 11.12 19.20
N GLY A 194 5.26 11.33 20.23
CA GLY A 194 5.67 12.13 21.41
C GLY A 194 5.87 13.60 21.07
N LEU A 195 5.12 14.16 20.10
CA LEU A 195 5.21 15.56 19.74
C LEU A 195 4.49 16.42 20.80
N GLU A 196 5.25 17.31 21.45
CA GLU A 196 4.77 18.21 22.48
C GLU A 196 5.07 19.67 22.11
N ALA A 197 4.08 20.54 22.27
CA ALA A 197 4.21 21.98 22.11
C ALA A 197 3.01 22.67 22.79
N SER A 198 3.23 23.89 23.32
CA SER A 198 2.15 24.64 23.98
C SER A 198 1.03 25.04 23.00
N ASN A 199 1.35 25.19 21.72
CA ASN A 199 0.38 25.53 20.67
C ASN A 199 -0.03 24.31 19.80
N LEU A 200 0.23 23.06 20.24
CA LEU A 200 0.05 21.85 19.43
C LEU A 200 -1.38 21.75 18.85
N GLY A 201 -2.41 21.99 19.66
CA GLY A 201 -3.80 21.93 19.19
C GLY A 201 -4.07 22.84 17.99
N HIS A 202 -3.57 24.08 18.03
CA HIS A 202 -3.69 25.03 16.93
C HIS A 202 -2.91 24.57 15.68
N VAL A 203 -1.68 24.09 15.89
CA VAL A 203 -0.85 23.54 14.81
C VAL A 203 -1.53 22.39 14.09
N LEU A 204 -2.11 21.44 14.83
CA LEU A 204 -2.81 20.28 14.22
C LEU A 204 -3.96 20.72 13.31
N HIS A 205 -4.75 21.72 13.72
CA HIS A 205 -5.81 22.28 12.86
C HIS A 205 -5.26 22.88 11.57
N GLN A 206 -4.18 23.65 11.66
CA GLN A 206 -3.53 24.23 10.48
C GLN A 206 -2.96 23.15 9.55
N LEU A 207 -2.31 22.11 10.08
CA LEU A 207 -1.77 21.02 9.26
C LEU A 207 -2.88 20.26 8.52
N VAL A 208 -4.03 20.03 9.17
CA VAL A 208 -5.19 19.39 8.55
C VAL A 208 -5.75 20.26 7.41
N GLU A 209 -5.90 21.54 7.64
CA GLU A 209 -6.38 22.49 6.63
C GLU A 209 -5.43 22.55 5.41
N TRP A 210 -4.13 22.75 5.64
CA TRP A 210 -3.14 22.87 4.57
C TRP A 210 -2.89 21.59 3.79
N SER A 211 -3.10 20.43 4.41
CA SER A 211 -3.02 19.13 3.76
C SER A 211 -4.30 18.74 3.02
N ALA A 212 -5.38 19.52 3.16
CA ALA A 212 -6.72 19.15 2.72
C ALA A 212 -7.14 17.75 3.20
N GLY A 213 -6.71 17.35 4.42
CA GLY A 213 -7.00 16.05 5.00
C GLY A 213 -6.18 14.88 4.47
N ASN A 214 -5.12 15.13 3.67
CA ASN A 214 -4.25 14.06 3.17
C ASN A 214 -3.39 13.47 4.30
N PRO A 215 -3.57 12.18 4.66
CA PRO A 215 -2.92 11.59 5.83
C PRO A 215 -1.39 11.52 5.71
N GLY A 216 -0.86 11.30 4.52
CA GLY A 216 0.58 11.25 4.32
C GLY A 216 1.24 12.63 4.46
N SER A 217 0.58 13.68 3.96
CA SER A 217 1.02 15.06 4.15
C SER A 217 1.02 15.45 5.62
N ILE A 218 -0.04 15.10 6.36
CA ILE A 218 -0.13 15.33 7.81
C ILE A 218 1.02 14.61 8.53
N ALA A 219 1.20 13.31 8.27
CA ALA A 219 2.24 12.52 8.92
C ALA A 219 3.65 13.03 8.62
N GLN A 220 3.90 13.48 7.39
CA GLN A 220 5.19 14.05 7.01
C GLN A 220 5.46 15.38 7.72
N MET A 221 4.48 16.28 7.76
CA MET A 221 4.61 17.55 8.48
C MET A 221 4.81 17.33 9.98
N LEU A 222 4.08 16.37 10.59
CA LEU A 222 4.29 16.02 12.00
C LEU A 222 5.69 15.45 12.25
N LYS A 223 6.21 14.62 11.34
CA LYS A 223 7.61 14.16 11.44
C LYS A 223 8.61 15.31 11.37
N MET A 224 8.40 16.27 10.48
CA MET A 224 9.25 17.46 10.38
C MET A 224 9.15 18.33 11.63
N ALA A 225 7.98 18.39 12.26
CA ALA A 225 7.77 19.20 13.47
C ALA A 225 8.67 18.81 14.65
N HIS A 226 9.30 17.63 14.65
CA HIS A 226 10.29 17.26 15.69
C HIS A 226 11.63 17.98 15.57
N PHE A 227 11.93 18.65 14.45
CA PHE A 227 13.20 19.33 14.30
C PHE A 227 13.22 20.67 15.05
N PRO A 228 14.28 20.97 15.84
CA PRO A 228 14.37 22.18 16.66
C PRO A 228 14.20 23.49 15.90
N ARG A 229 14.56 23.53 14.63
CA ARG A 229 14.43 24.73 13.76
C ARG A 229 12.99 25.23 13.61
N TYR A 230 12.00 24.38 13.86
CA TYR A 230 10.58 24.76 13.80
C TYR A 230 10.04 25.27 15.12
N TYR A 231 10.87 25.45 16.14
CA TYR A 231 10.45 25.94 17.44
C TYR A 231 10.90 27.39 17.71
N VAL A 232 10.10 28.09 18.52
CA VAL A 232 10.47 29.28 19.28
C VAL A 232 9.99 29.02 20.72
N GLY A 233 10.94 28.82 21.64
CA GLY A 233 10.60 28.30 22.96
C GLY A 233 9.92 26.90 22.83
N ASP A 234 8.74 26.79 23.41
CA ASP A 234 7.91 25.59 23.39
C ASP A 234 6.82 25.58 22.28
N GLN A 235 6.85 26.55 21.36
CA GLN A 235 5.86 26.72 20.31
C GLN A 235 6.39 26.33 18.93
N ILE A 236 5.59 25.60 18.15
CA ILE A 236 5.90 25.23 16.78
C ILE A 236 5.53 26.38 15.82
N LYS A 237 6.50 26.78 14.98
CA LYS A 237 6.31 27.72 13.86
C LYS A 237 5.66 27.03 12.67
N ALA A 238 4.34 26.78 12.72
CA ALA A 238 3.63 25.99 11.75
C ALA A 238 3.79 26.51 10.30
N HIS A 239 3.80 27.82 10.07
CA HIS A 239 4.00 28.40 8.75
C HIS A 239 5.38 28.10 8.16
N VAL A 240 6.45 28.15 8.96
CA VAL A 240 7.81 27.81 8.50
C VAL A 240 7.87 26.34 8.11
N LEU A 241 7.31 25.47 8.95
CA LEU A 241 7.21 24.04 8.70
C LEU A 241 6.45 23.75 7.40
N TYR A 242 5.31 24.41 7.17
CA TYR A 242 4.52 24.24 5.96
C TYR A 242 5.25 24.73 4.71
N LEU A 243 5.94 25.88 4.78
CA LEU A 243 6.74 26.39 3.67
C LEU A 243 7.85 25.40 3.28
N ASP A 244 8.59 24.88 4.27
CA ASP A 244 9.63 23.89 4.01
C ASP A 244 9.07 22.58 3.46
N TYR A 245 7.92 22.13 3.96
CA TYR A 245 7.20 20.99 3.40
C TYR A 245 6.86 21.22 1.91
N ARG A 246 6.30 22.37 1.57
CA ARG A 246 5.92 22.74 0.19
C ARG A 246 7.13 22.84 -0.74
N MET A 247 8.25 23.34 -0.26
CA MET A 247 9.50 23.45 -1.02
C MET A 247 10.24 22.10 -1.14
N GLY A 248 9.73 21.03 -0.55
CA GLY A 248 10.38 19.72 -0.57
C GLY A 248 11.69 19.66 0.22
N ARG A 249 11.95 20.62 1.11
CA ARG A 249 13.11 20.60 1.99
C ARG A 249 12.95 19.46 2.99
N ARG A 250 13.63 18.36 2.69
CA ARG A 250 13.78 17.21 3.57
C ARG A 250 15.20 17.25 4.14
N ASP A 251 15.34 17.08 5.44
CA ASP A 251 16.64 16.83 6.06
C ASP A 251 17.06 15.39 5.88
#